data_361a0da3ea11738b2840850973ce44fa
#
_entry.id   361a0da3ea11738b2840850973ce44fa
#
_cell.length_a   1.000
_cell.length_b   1.000
_cell.length_c   1.000
_cell.angle_alpha   90.00
_cell.angle_beta   90.00
_cell.angle_gamma   90.00
#
_symmetry.space_group_name_H-M   'P 1'
#
loop_
_entity.id
_entity.type
_entity.pdbx_description
1 polymer ?
#
loop_
_entity_poly.entity_id
_entity_poly.type
_entity_poly.pdbx_seq_one_letter_code
_entity_poly.pdbx_strand_id
1 'polypeptide(L)'
;SHPRIILLTPIRCFLPEGSEINAQLIENEVRPTVEELAWKNQLEIINLFNLFGDQWDSVMLPDKLHPSSIGAGVMAQKIYEYLAVKTTASPTKLQTSLEIQDAKRFNFHGHQGYEFENEGVKCLVVEPAKEAIGKPWMIRARFWGHEPQTDIALLEHGFHIVYCDVADLYGSDKAVQRWNSFYKRMVKAGFNKKVALEGMSRGGLIVYNWAAQNPEKVACIYADAPVMDFKSWPMGQGKSAGSAMDTKQLLNAYGFKNEAEALNWKKNPIDCAPTMAKAGIPILHVVGDADQVVSVAENTAIFEQRMEELHAPITIIHK
;
A
#
# COMPACT_ATOMS: atom_id res chain seq x y z
N SER A 1 -7.93 30.60 9.47
CA SER A 1 -8.09 29.21 8.96
C SER A 1 -7.61 29.17 7.52
N HIS A 2 -6.75 28.22 7.20
CA HIS A 2 -6.36 27.98 5.81
C HIS A 2 -7.53 27.30 5.07
N PRO A 3 -7.76 27.62 3.79
CA PRO A 3 -8.80 26.96 3.01
C PRO A 3 -8.44 25.47 2.83
N ARG A 4 -9.45 24.62 2.86
CA ARG A 4 -9.32 23.22 2.47
C ARG A 4 -9.31 23.13 0.95
N ILE A 5 -8.27 22.58 0.38
CA ILE A 5 -8.12 22.41 -1.07
C ILE A 5 -8.21 20.93 -1.38
N ILE A 6 -9.12 20.59 -2.29
CA ILE A 6 -9.34 19.23 -2.75
C ILE A 6 -9.22 19.23 -4.27
N LEU A 7 -8.33 18.43 -4.81
CA LEU A 7 -8.20 18.23 -6.25
C LEU A 7 -9.13 17.12 -6.71
N LEU A 8 -9.59 17.19 -7.93
CA LEU A 8 -10.37 16.15 -8.57
C LEU A 8 -9.59 15.65 -9.80
N THR A 9 -9.47 14.35 -9.98
CA THR A 9 -8.97 13.84 -11.26
C THR A 9 -9.96 14.13 -12.36
N PRO A 10 -9.54 14.29 -13.63
CA PRO A 10 -10.47 14.34 -14.74
C PRO A 10 -11.32 13.06 -14.77
N ILE A 11 -12.53 13.13 -15.28
CA ILE A 11 -13.29 11.92 -15.64
C ILE A 11 -12.65 11.28 -16.88
N ARG A 12 -12.80 9.96 -16.99
CA ARG A 12 -12.39 9.26 -18.20
C ARG A 12 -13.28 9.66 -19.36
N CYS A 13 -12.68 9.99 -20.51
CA CYS A 13 -13.41 10.17 -21.76
C CYS A 13 -13.26 8.93 -22.63
N PHE A 14 -14.30 8.63 -23.44
CA PHE A 14 -14.38 7.41 -24.25
C PHE A 14 -14.37 7.72 -25.74
N LEU A 15 -13.58 8.74 -26.11
CA LEU A 15 -13.44 9.21 -27.47
C LEU A 15 -12.58 8.25 -28.31
N PRO A 16 -12.90 8.10 -29.62
CA PRO A 16 -12.07 7.31 -30.53
C PRO A 16 -10.67 7.93 -30.69
N GLU A 17 -9.73 7.09 -31.07
CA GLU A 17 -8.38 7.55 -31.41
C GLU A 17 -8.41 8.57 -32.56
N GLY A 18 -7.61 9.63 -32.45
CA GLY A 18 -7.58 10.73 -33.42
C GLY A 18 -8.61 11.84 -33.19
N SER A 19 -9.41 11.79 -32.13
CA SER A 19 -10.29 12.90 -31.72
C SER A 19 -9.46 14.12 -31.30
N GLU A 20 -10.05 15.34 -31.38
CA GLU A 20 -9.42 16.59 -30.94
C GLU A 20 -8.97 16.53 -29.47
N ILE A 21 -9.73 15.86 -28.61
CA ILE A 21 -9.36 15.57 -27.24
C ILE A 21 -8.78 14.17 -27.20
N ASN A 22 -7.53 14.06 -26.77
CA ASN A 22 -6.82 12.80 -26.68
C ASN A 22 -7.10 12.09 -25.34
N ALA A 23 -7.92 11.03 -25.38
CA ALA A 23 -8.28 10.23 -24.22
C ALA A 23 -7.04 9.59 -23.55
N GLN A 24 -6.06 9.12 -24.33
CA GLN A 24 -4.83 8.53 -23.82
C GLN A 24 -3.95 9.56 -23.09
N LEU A 25 -3.91 10.80 -23.60
CA LEU A 25 -3.20 11.89 -22.92
C LEU A 25 -3.83 12.19 -21.54
N ILE A 26 -5.15 12.17 -21.46
CA ILE A 26 -5.85 12.36 -20.17
C ILE A 26 -5.51 11.24 -19.20
N GLU A 27 -5.50 10.00 -19.66
CA GLU A 27 -5.21 8.82 -18.84
C GLU A 27 -3.74 8.77 -18.39
N ASN A 28 -2.80 8.99 -19.33
CA ASN A 28 -1.39 8.71 -19.11
C ASN A 28 -0.58 9.92 -18.63
N GLU A 29 -1.08 11.15 -18.81
CA GLU A 29 -0.33 12.35 -18.45
C GLU A 29 -1.13 13.27 -17.53
N VAL A 30 -2.38 13.66 -17.89
CA VAL A 30 -3.13 14.64 -17.10
C VAL A 30 -3.53 14.08 -15.75
N ARG A 31 -4.10 12.87 -15.70
CA ARG A 31 -4.49 12.23 -14.45
C ARG A 31 -3.29 12.02 -13.52
N PRO A 32 -2.17 11.41 -13.94
CA PRO A 32 -1.00 11.24 -13.10
C PRO A 32 -0.42 12.58 -12.61
N THR A 33 -0.44 13.62 -13.46
CA THR A 33 0.02 14.95 -13.06
C THR A 33 -0.84 15.54 -11.94
N VAL A 34 -2.17 15.39 -11.99
CA VAL A 34 -3.07 15.85 -10.91
C VAL A 34 -2.82 15.07 -9.62
N GLU A 35 -2.62 13.76 -9.72
CA GLU A 35 -2.30 12.89 -8.58
C GLU A 35 -0.97 13.28 -7.95
N GLU A 36 0.06 13.51 -8.77
CA GLU A 36 1.39 13.97 -8.32
C GLU A 36 1.35 15.35 -7.64
N LEU A 37 0.57 16.30 -8.22
CA LEU A 37 0.38 17.63 -7.62
C LEU A 37 -0.28 17.53 -6.25
N ALA A 38 -1.32 16.70 -6.11
CA ALA A 38 -1.98 16.46 -4.83
C ALA A 38 -0.98 15.95 -3.81
N TRP A 39 -0.20 14.94 -4.19
CA TRP A 39 0.79 14.34 -3.31
C TRP A 39 1.92 15.31 -2.92
N LYS A 40 2.57 15.96 -3.89
CA LYS A 40 3.67 16.90 -3.63
C LYS A 40 3.28 18.05 -2.70
N ASN A 41 2.03 18.48 -2.75
CA ASN A 41 1.52 19.58 -1.96
C ASN A 41 0.70 19.12 -0.74
N GLN A 42 0.64 17.82 -0.46
CA GLN A 42 -0.16 17.24 0.64
C GLN A 42 -1.64 17.65 0.58
N LEU A 43 -2.19 17.75 -0.63
CA LEU A 43 -3.59 18.10 -0.88
C LEU A 43 -4.45 16.83 -0.92
N GLU A 44 -5.71 17.00 -0.58
CA GLU A 44 -6.70 15.95 -0.76
C GLU A 44 -7.04 15.79 -2.24
N ILE A 45 -7.40 14.56 -2.64
CA ILE A 45 -7.79 14.26 -4.02
C ILE A 45 -9.04 13.36 -4.05
N ILE A 46 -9.96 13.63 -4.97
CA ILE A 46 -11.07 12.74 -5.29
C ILE A 46 -10.81 12.13 -6.66
N ASN A 47 -10.71 10.81 -6.72
CA ASN A 47 -10.57 10.11 -7.99
C ASN A 47 -11.93 9.98 -8.66
N LEU A 48 -12.12 10.70 -9.76
CA LEU A 48 -13.30 10.61 -10.63
C LEU A 48 -13.02 9.84 -11.92
N PHE A 49 -11.75 9.51 -12.21
CA PHE A 49 -11.36 8.91 -13.49
C PHE A 49 -12.04 7.56 -13.74
N ASN A 50 -12.07 6.70 -12.74
CA ASN A 50 -12.67 5.37 -12.82
C ASN A 50 -14.12 5.31 -12.32
N LEU A 51 -14.75 6.47 -12.06
CA LEU A 51 -16.04 6.55 -11.38
C LEU A 51 -17.16 5.80 -12.12
N PHE A 52 -17.13 5.79 -13.44
CA PHE A 52 -18.20 5.22 -14.26
C PHE A 52 -17.96 3.74 -14.64
N GLY A 53 -16.74 3.23 -14.48
CA GLY A 53 -16.39 1.83 -14.77
C GLY A 53 -16.87 1.38 -16.15
N ASP A 54 -17.39 0.15 -16.21
CA ASP A 54 -17.89 -0.45 -17.46
C ASP A 54 -19.31 0.04 -17.84
N GLN A 55 -19.96 0.83 -17.00
CA GLN A 55 -21.33 1.36 -17.24
C GLN A 55 -21.33 2.79 -17.81
N TRP A 56 -20.18 3.22 -18.33
CA TRP A 56 -19.97 4.59 -18.80
C TRP A 56 -20.99 5.04 -19.86
N ASP A 57 -21.47 4.17 -20.72
CA ASP A 57 -22.43 4.47 -21.81
C ASP A 57 -23.78 4.97 -21.30
N SER A 58 -24.20 4.53 -20.12
CA SER A 58 -25.45 4.95 -19.48
C SER A 58 -25.36 6.29 -18.74
N VAL A 59 -24.14 6.74 -18.45
CA VAL A 59 -23.87 7.93 -17.63
C VAL A 59 -23.16 9.06 -18.38
N MET A 60 -22.79 8.84 -19.65
CA MET A 60 -22.21 9.85 -20.53
C MET A 60 -23.22 10.36 -21.55
N LEU A 61 -22.99 11.55 -22.07
CA LEU A 61 -23.72 12.04 -23.25
C LEU A 61 -23.25 11.30 -24.51
N PRO A 62 -24.01 11.38 -25.63
CA PRO A 62 -23.61 10.75 -26.89
C PRO A 62 -22.22 11.19 -27.43
N ASP A 63 -21.74 12.36 -27.01
CA ASP A 63 -20.41 12.87 -27.34
C ASP A 63 -19.28 12.10 -26.66
N LYS A 64 -19.57 11.21 -25.70
CA LYS A 64 -18.61 10.38 -24.95
C LYS A 64 -17.53 11.16 -24.19
N LEU A 65 -17.77 12.45 -24.02
CA LEU A 65 -16.87 13.39 -23.34
C LEU A 65 -17.50 13.97 -22.07
N HIS A 66 -18.78 14.36 -22.17
CA HIS A 66 -19.47 14.99 -21.06
C HIS A 66 -20.38 14.00 -20.32
N PRO A 67 -20.45 14.06 -18.99
CA PRO A 67 -21.42 13.25 -18.24
C PRO A 67 -22.85 13.70 -18.53
N SER A 68 -23.78 12.74 -18.63
CA SER A 68 -25.22 13.00 -18.65
C SER A 68 -25.70 13.55 -17.29
N SER A 69 -26.98 13.89 -17.18
CA SER A 69 -27.55 14.24 -15.87
C SER A 69 -27.43 13.14 -14.83
N ILE A 70 -27.48 11.87 -15.25
CA ILE A 70 -27.23 10.71 -14.38
C ILE A 70 -25.75 10.67 -13.97
N GLY A 71 -24.83 10.83 -14.92
CA GLY A 71 -23.39 10.88 -14.63
C GLY A 71 -23.01 12.03 -13.72
N ALA A 72 -23.57 13.21 -13.93
CA ALA A 72 -23.39 14.36 -13.03
C ALA A 72 -23.91 14.06 -11.62
N GLY A 73 -25.03 13.35 -11.49
CA GLY A 73 -25.55 12.89 -10.21
C GLY A 73 -24.60 11.92 -9.50
N VAL A 74 -24.02 10.97 -10.23
CA VAL A 74 -23.00 10.02 -9.68
C VAL A 74 -21.76 10.76 -9.21
N MET A 75 -21.26 11.74 -9.98
CA MET A 75 -20.14 12.59 -9.57
C MET A 75 -20.47 13.40 -8.31
N ALA A 76 -21.64 14.02 -8.27
CA ALA A 76 -22.08 14.79 -7.11
C ALA A 76 -22.20 13.92 -5.86
N GLN A 77 -22.69 12.69 -5.99
CA GLN A 77 -22.76 11.72 -4.91
C GLN A 77 -21.38 11.36 -4.39
N LYS A 78 -20.42 11.08 -5.28
CA LYS A 78 -19.01 10.76 -4.89
C LYS A 78 -18.36 11.93 -4.15
N ILE A 79 -18.55 13.16 -4.64
CA ILE A 79 -18.03 14.37 -3.99
C ILE A 79 -18.72 14.59 -2.64
N TYR A 80 -20.04 14.40 -2.55
CA TYR A 80 -20.78 14.51 -1.30
C TYR A 80 -20.30 13.51 -0.27
N GLU A 81 -20.14 12.24 -0.64
CA GLU A 81 -19.61 11.19 0.25
C GLU A 81 -18.24 11.55 0.77
N TYR A 82 -17.37 12.07 -0.10
CA TYR A 82 -16.05 12.55 0.29
C TYR A 82 -16.11 13.70 1.32
N LEU A 83 -16.95 14.68 1.07
CA LEU A 83 -17.11 15.85 1.95
C LEU A 83 -17.87 15.53 3.23
N ALA A 84 -18.80 14.58 3.16
CA ALA A 84 -19.68 14.20 4.26
C ALA A 84 -19.09 13.15 5.20
N VAL A 85 -17.80 12.81 5.09
CA VAL A 85 -17.11 11.97 6.10
C VAL A 85 -17.31 12.59 7.48
N LYS A 86 -18.34 12.07 8.18
CA LYS A 86 -18.83 12.64 9.44
C LYS A 86 -17.92 12.26 10.59
N THR A 87 -17.49 13.24 11.35
CA THR A 87 -17.10 13.05 12.75
C THR A 87 -18.36 12.81 13.59
N THR A 88 -18.95 11.62 13.49
CA THR A 88 -20.11 11.29 14.35
C THR A 88 -19.65 11.03 15.78
N ALA A 89 -20.40 11.49 16.76
CA ALA A 89 -20.08 11.28 18.18
C ALA A 89 -20.16 9.80 18.61
N SER A 90 -20.98 8.99 17.94
CA SER A 90 -21.11 7.56 18.25
C SER A 90 -20.02 6.70 17.59
N PRO A 91 -19.48 5.69 18.31
CA PRO A 91 -18.54 4.73 17.74
C PRO A 91 -19.15 3.98 16.54
N THR A 92 -18.37 3.77 15.48
CA THR A 92 -18.77 2.93 14.36
C THR A 92 -18.71 1.45 14.73
N LYS A 93 -19.29 0.59 13.88
CA LYS A 93 -19.16 -0.87 14.03
C LYS A 93 -17.69 -1.29 14.06
N LEU A 94 -16.84 -0.68 13.24
CA LEU A 94 -15.41 -0.95 13.20
C LEU A 94 -14.74 -0.53 14.52
N GLN A 95 -15.01 0.68 15.01
CA GLN A 95 -14.46 1.14 16.30
C GLN A 95 -14.87 0.22 17.45
N THR A 96 -16.12 -0.26 17.46
CA THR A 96 -16.61 -1.18 18.49
C THR A 96 -15.91 -2.54 18.39
N SER A 97 -15.76 -3.12 17.19
CA SER A 97 -15.14 -4.43 16.99
C SER A 97 -13.64 -4.43 17.30
N LEU A 98 -12.96 -3.32 17.06
CA LEU A 98 -11.54 -3.13 17.40
C LEU A 98 -11.30 -2.61 18.83
N GLU A 99 -12.35 -2.26 19.57
CA GLU A 99 -12.25 -1.66 20.91
C GLU A 99 -11.43 -0.34 20.87
N ILE A 100 -11.74 0.55 19.89
CA ILE A 100 -11.04 1.82 19.64
C ILE A 100 -11.99 3.03 19.66
N GLN A 101 -12.89 3.10 20.62
CA GLN A 101 -13.93 4.14 20.69
C GLN A 101 -13.35 5.56 20.72
N ASP A 102 -12.20 5.73 21.38
CA ASP A 102 -11.49 7.01 21.52
C ASP A 102 -10.47 7.29 20.42
N ALA A 103 -10.44 6.45 19.37
CA ALA A 103 -9.52 6.62 18.26
C ALA A 103 -9.71 7.97 17.55
N LYS A 104 -8.60 8.62 17.24
CA LYS A 104 -8.61 9.85 16.44
C LYS A 104 -9.06 9.55 15.02
N ARG A 105 -10.14 10.19 14.60
CA ARG A 105 -10.67 10.07 13.24
C ARG A 105 -9.86 10.94 12.26
N PHE A 106 -9.66 10.42 11.05
CA PHE A 106 -9.06 11.19 9.95
C PHE A 106 -9.72 10.80 8.63
N ASN A 107 -9.53 11.65 7.62
CA ASN A 107 -9.94 11.35 6.25
C ASN A 107 -8.74 10.80 5.46
N PHE A 108 -8.92 9.68 4.78
CA PHE A 108 -7.96 9.11 3.86
C PHE A 108 -8.60 9.02 2.47
N HIS A 109 -8.38 10.03 1.63
CA HIS A 109 -8.89 10.10 0.26
C HIS A 109 -10.41 9.82 0.14
N GLY A 110 -11.20 10.35 1.09
CA GLY A 110 -12.66 10.16 1.14
C GLY A 110 -13.14 9.00 1.98
N HIS A 111 -12.25 8.18 2.48
CA HIS A 111 -12.56 7.07 3.36
C HIS A 111 -12.32 7.43 4.83
N GLN A 112 -13.13 6.88 5.72
CA GLN A 112 -12.98 7.11 7.16
C GLN A 112 -11.79 6.31 7.71
N GLY A 113 -10.85 7.00 8.30
CA GLY A 113 -9.72 6.40 9.00
C GLY A 113 -9.76 6.62 10.52
N TYR A 114 -9.07 5.74 11.25
CA TYR A 114 -8.93 5.78 12.69
C TYR A 114 -7.46 5.57 13.08
N GLU A 115 -6.93 6.49 13.87
CA GLU A 115 -5.60 6.38 14.49
C GLU A 115 -5.77 5.94 15.95
N PHE A 116 -5.08 4.90 16.35
CA PHE A 116 -5.15 4.30 17.68
C PHE A 116 -3.83 3.64 18.05
N GLU A 117 -3.73 3.12 19.25
CA GLU A 117 -2.58 2.38 19.72
C GLU A 117 -2.89 0.89 19.91
N ASN A 118 -1.93 0.06 19.56
CA ASN A 118 -1.91 -1.36 19.89
C ASN A 118 -0.64 -1.65 20.70
N GLU A 119 -0.80 -1.92 22.00
CA GLU A 119 0.33 -2.15 22.93
C GLU A 119 1.37 -1.00 22.87
N GLY A 120 0.90 0.26 22.88
CA GLY A 120 1.74 1.46 22.80
C GLY A 120 2.37 1.72 21.42
N VAL A 121 1.92 1.01 20.39
CA VAL A 121 2.38 1.19 19.01
C VAL A 121 1.29 1.87 18.20
N LYS A 122 1.65 2.95 17.51
CA LYS A 122 0.74 3.66 16.60
C LYS A 122 0.24 2.73 15.49
N CYS A 123 -1.08 2.70 15.33
CA CYS A 123 -1.78 1.94 14.31
C CYS A 123 -2.81 2.83 13.60
N LEU A 124 -3.04 2.52 12.33
CA LEU A 124 -4.06 3.15 11.51
C LEU A 124 -4.95 2.07 10.90
N VAL A 125 -6.22 2.36 10.74
CA VAL A 125 -7.16 1.56 9.97
C VAL A 125 -8.06 2.49 9.16
N VAL A 126 -8.22 2.20 7.88
CA VAL A 126 -9.15 2.88 7.00
C VAL A 126 -10.21 1.89 6.57
N GLU A 127 -11.47 2.27 6.72
CA GLU A 127 -12.59 1.44 6.31
C GLU A 127 -13.07 1.82 4.89
N PRO A 128 -13.44 0.84 4.07
CA PRO A 128 -14.07 1.09 2.78
C PRO A 128 -15.48 1.65 2.97
N ALA A 129 -15.99 2.35 1.96
CA ALA A 129 -17.39 2.81 1.97
C ALA A 129 -18.38 1.62 2.04
N LYS A 130 -18.01 0.49 1.42
CA LYS A 130 -18.78 -0.76 1.47
C LYS A 130 -17.80 -1.94 1.68
N GLU A 131 -17.89 -2.57 2.84
CA GLU A 131 -17.06 -3.72 3.20
C GLU A 131 -17.36 -4.91 2.28
N ALA A 132 -16.33 -5.53 1.71
CA ALA A 132 -16.46 -6.78 0.95
C ALA A 132 -16.68 -7.98 1.87
N ILE A 133 -17.31 -9.04 1.33
CA ILE A 133 -17.58 -10.27 2.06
C ILE A 133 -16.27 -10.88 2.59
N GLY A 134 -16.26 -11.28 3.85
CA GLY A 134 -15.08 -11.85 4.48
C GLY A 134 -14.10 -10.84 5.04
N LYS A 135 -14.44 -9.56 5.00
CA LYS A 135 -13.68 -8.45 5.58
C LYS A 135 -12.20 -8.49 5.20
N PRO A 136 -11.89 -8.45 3.87
CA PRO A 136 -10.50 -8.48 3.40
C PRO A 136 -9.76 -7.21 3.82
N TRP A 137 -8.45 -7.35 3.97
CA TRP A 137 -7.60 -6.26 4.42
C TRP A 137 -6.16 -6.39 3.93
N MET A 138 -5.46 -5.26 3.90
CA MET A 138 -4.05 -5.18 3.53
C MET A 138 -3.28 -4.41 4.59
N ILE A 139 -2.10 -4.91 4.96
CA ILE A 139 -1.13 -4.19 5.80
C ILE A 139 -0.15 -3.49 4.87
N ARG A 140 -0.12 -2.14 4.96
CA ARG A 140 0.91 -1.32 4.36
C ARG A 140 2.07 -1.17 5.32
N ALA A 141 3.29 -1.58 4.92
CA ALA A 141 4.42 -1.70 5.83
C ALA A 141 5.08 -0.38 6.21
N ARG A 142 5.16 0.58 5.29
CA ARG A 142 5.86 1.86 5.44
C ARG A 142 5.24 2.92 4.52
N PHE A 143 5.71 4.14 4.63
CA PHE A 143 5.35 5.24 3.72
C PHE A 143 3.84 5.45 3.60
N TRP A 144 3.16 5.54 4.74
CA TRP A 144 1.73 5.79 4.78
C TRP A 144 1.34 7.03 3.98
N GLY A 145 0.43 6.87 3.03
CA GLY A 145 -0.07 7.95 2.17
C GLY A 145 0.85 8.34 1.00
N HIS A 146 1.99 7.68 0.84
CA HIS A 146 2.85 7.87 -0.33
C HIS A 146 2.42 6.92 -1.45
N GLU A 147 2.22 7.44 -2.67
CA GLU A 147 1.74 6.65 -3.82
C GLU A 147 0.49 5.79 -3.46
N PRO A 148 -0.63 6.39 -3.03
CA PRO A 148 -1.73 5.67 -2.41
C PRO A 148 -2.71 5.03 -3.40
N GLN A 149 -2.37 4.94 -4.69
CA GLN A 149 -3.28 4.49 -5.74
C GLN A 149 -3.79 3.06 -5.50
N THR A 150 -2.90 2.17 -5.07
CA THR A 150 -3.26 0.79 -4.73
C THR A 150 -4.16 0.74 -3.50
N ASP A 151 -3.84 1.54 -2.46
CA ASP A 151 -4.67 1.64 -1.26
C ASP A 151 -6.08 2.08 -1.59
N ILE A 152 -6.20 3.16 -2.40
CA ILE A 152 -7.50 3.73 -2.81
C ILE A 152 -8.30 2.71 -3.62
N ALA A 153 -7.67 2.07 -4.59
CA ALA A 153 -8.33 1.06 -5.42
C ALA A 153 -8.85 -0.12 -4.57
N LEU A 154 -8.07 -0.59 -3.61
CA LEU A 154 -8.49 -1.66 -2.70
C LEU A 154 -9.63 -1.22 -1.78
N LEU A 155 -9.61 0.01 -1.26
CA LEU A 155 -10.73 0.57 -0.49
C LEU A 155 -12.02 0.62 -1.33
N GLU A 156 -11.93 1.01 -2.60
CA GLU A 156 -13.06 1.00 -3.53
C GLU A 156 -13.60 -0.42 -3.80
N HIS A 157 -12.73 -1.44 -3.69
CA HIS A 157 -13.11 -2.87 -3.79
C HIS A 157 -13.53 -3.49 -2.45
N GLY A 158 -13.66 -2.68 -1.41
CA GLY A 158 -14.18 -3.12 -0.11
C GLY A 158 -13.14 -3.71 0.85
N PHE A 159 -11.84 -3.54 0.56
CA PHE A 159 -10.77 -3.89 1.48
C PHE A 159 -10.59 -2.81 2.55
N HIS A 160 -10.14 -3.21 3.71
CA HIS A 160 -9.61 -2.29 4.71
C HIS A 160 -8.10 -2.13 4.49
N ILE A 161 -7.60 -0.90 4.63
CA ILE A 161 -6.15 -0.63 4.59
C ILE A 161 -5.69 -0.31 6.00
N VAL A 162 -4.62 -0.97 6.44
CA VAL A 162 -4.13 -0.82 7.80
C VAL A 162 -2.63 -0.58 7.85
N TYR A 163 -2.20 0.05 8.92
CA TYR A 163 -0.80 0.31 9.22
C TYR A 163 -0.53 0.02 10.70
N CYS A 164 0.60 -0.56 10.99
CA CYS A 164 1.14 -0.70 12.34
C CYS A 164 2.60 -0.29 12.32
N ASP A 165 2.98 0.66 13.16
CA ASP A 165 4.30 1.28 13.08
C ASP A 165 5.43 0.34 13.47
N VAL A 166 6.25 0.05 12.49
CA VAL A 166 7.50 -0.72 12.59
C VAL A 166 8.61 -0.06 11.77
N ALA A 167 8.41 1.22 11.45
CA ALA A 167 9.22 1.95 10.48
C ALA A 167 10.72 1.85 10.70
N ASP A 168 11.17 2.03 11.94
CA ASP A 168 12.59 2.09 12.28
C ASP A 168 13.12 0.76 12.85
N LEU A 169 12.38 -0.32 12.61
CA LEU A 169 12.73 -1.67 13.07
C LEU A 169 13.29 -2.57 11.95
N TYR A 170 13.33 -2.12 10.71
CA TYR A 170 13.97 -2.79 9.56
C TYR A 170 13.62 -4.28 9.41
N GLY A 171 12.39 -4.67 9.79
CA GLY A 171 11.95 -6.07 9.72
C GLY A 171 12.56 -7.01 10.78
N SER A 172 13.16 -6.47 11.84
CA SER A 172 13.69 -7.25 12.97
C SER A 172 12.61 -8.07 13.68
N ASP A 173 13.01 -9.01 14.53
CA ASP A 173 12.08 -9.82 15.34
C ASP A 173 11.11 -8.96 16.15
N LYS A 174 11.55 -7.79 16.62
CA LYS A 174 10.66 -6.83 17.30
C LYS A 174 9.58 -6.30 16.37
N ALA A 175 9.89 -6.03 15.11
CA ALA A 175 8.90 -5.63 14.11
C ALA A 175 7.90 -6.75 13.86
N VAL A 176 8.38 -7.98 13.71
CA VAL A 176 7.53 -9.17 13.51
C VAL A 176 6.60 -9.39 14.71
N GLN A 177 7.09 -9.22 15.94
CA GLN A 177 6.27 -9.34 17.16
C GLN A 177 5.17 -8.29 17.21
N ARG A 178 5.45 -7.01 16.86
CA ARG A 178 4.43 -5.96 16.78
C ARG A 178 3.34 -6.31 15.77
N TRP A 179 3.72 -6.77 14.60
CA TRP A 179 2.75 -7.20 13.58
C TRP A 179 1.97 -8.44 13.98
N ASN A 180 2.59 -9.37 14.72
CA ASN A 180 1.87 -10.54 15.28
C ASN A 180 0.79 -10.12 16.29
N SER A 181 1.10 -9.16 17.17
CA SER A 181 0.12 -8.63 18.12
C SER A 181 -1.01 -7.90 17.39
N PHE A 182 -0.67 -7.03 16.45
CA PHE A 182 -1.64 -6.31 15.63
C PHE A 182 -2.53 -7.25 14.81
N TYR A 183 -1.95 -8.24 14.13
CA TYR A 183 -2.71 -9.25 13.39
C TYR A 183 -3.73 -9.98 14.28
N LYS A 184 -3.33 -10.39 15.48
CA LYS A 184 -4.25 -11.05 16.44
C LYS A 184 -5.45 -10.17 16.76
N ARG A 185 -5.22 -8.86 16.99
CA ARG A 185 -6.28 -7.89 17.24
C ARG A 185 -7.23 -7.77 16.07
N MET A 186 -6.70 -7.64 14.85
CA MET A 186 -7.51 -7.55 13.63
C MET A 186 -8.38 -8.80 13.43
N VAL A 187 -7.80 -9.98 13.54
CA VAL A 187 -8.56 -11.25 13.39
C VAL A 187 -9.61 -11.40 14.50
N LYS A 188 -9.31 -11.02 15.74
CA LYS A 188 -10.29 -10.99 16.86
C LYS A 188 -11.47 -10.06 16.52
N ALA A 189 -11.23 -8.95 15.82
CA ALA A 189 -12.25 -8.01 15.36
C ALA A 189 -13.02 -8.49 14.11
N GLY A 190 -12.80 -9.73 13.65
CA GLY A 190 -13.53 -10.37 12.57
C GLY A 190 -12.94 -10.15 11.18
N PHE A 191 -11.72 -9.63 11.06
CA PHE A 191 -11.02 -9.53 9.78
C PHE A 191 -10.62 -10.91 9.23
N ASN A 192 -10.46 -11.01 7.92
CA ASN A 192 -10.02 -12.24 7.27
C ASN A 192 -8.74 -12.78 7.91
N LYS A 193 -8.62 -14.09 8.04
CA LYS A 193 -7.41 -14.74 8.58
C LYS A 193 -6.23 -14.65 7.63
N LYS A 194 -6.47 -14.43 6.34
CA LYS A 194 -5.41 -14.16 5.36
C LYS A 194 -5.39 -12.67 5.03
N VAL A 195 -4.22 -12.06 5.10
CA VAL A 195 -4.00 -10.64 4.88
C VAL A 195 -3.12 -10.42 3.64
N ALA A 196 -3.46 -9.42 2.83
CA ALA A 196 -2.57 -8.93 1.79
C ALA A 196 -1.47 -8.06 2.43
N LEU A 197 -0.26 -8.14 1.90
CA LEU A 197 0.88 -7.35 2.39
C LEU A 197 1.37 -6.42 1.29
N GLU A 198 1.61 -5.17 1.66
CA GLU A 198 2.22 -4.18 0.79
C GLU A 198 3.52 -3.67 1.37
N GLY A 199 4.61 -3.72 0.56
CA GLY A 199 5.93 -3.27 0.97
C GLY A 199 6.62 -2.44 -0.08
N MET A 200 6.72 -1.12 0.14
CA MET A 200 7.53 -0.23 -0.69
C MET A 200 8.92 -0.08 -0.07
N SER A 201 9.98 -0.11 -0.91
CA SER A 201 11.38 0.14 -0.50
C SER A 201 11.75 -0.68 0.74
N ARG A 202 12.27 -0.06 1.81
CA ARG A 202 12.60 -0.76 3.07
C ARG A 202 11.40 -1.45 3.77
N GLY A 203 10.17 -1.17 3.33
CA GLY A 203 8.99 -1.93 3.75
C GLY A 203 9.02 -3.40 3.34
N GLY A 204 9.78 -3.74 2.30
CA GLY A 204 10.03 -5.12 1.90
C GLY A 204 10.61 -5.97 3.03
N LEU A 205 11.51 -5.40 3.85
CA LEU A 205 12.14 -6.12 4.96
C LEU A 205 11.12 -6.73 5.93
N ILE A 206 10.14 -5.94 6.40
CA ILE A 206 9.14 -6.45 7.34
C ILE A 206 8.12 -7.35 6.67
N VAL A 207 7.69 -7.02 5.45
CA VAL A 207 6.72 -7.82 4.70
C VAL A 207 7.21 -9.27 4.57
N TYR A 208 8.41 -9.46 4.08
CA TYR A 208 8.97 -10.80 3.86
C TYR A 208 9.38 -11.51 5.15
N ASN A 209 9.96 -10.80 6.12
CA ASN A 209 10.34 -11.39 7.39
C ASN A 209 9.11 -11.85 8.19
N TRP A 210 8.00 -11.09 8.13
CA TRP A 210 6.75 -11.50 8.76
C TRP A 210 6.08 -12.65 8.00
N ALA A 211 6.03 -12.57 6.67
CA ALA A 211 5.48 -13.63 5.83
C ALA A 211 6.23 -14.96 6.01
N ALA A 212 7.56 -14.93 6.13
CA ALA A 212 8.38 -16.12 6.36
C ALA A 212 8.06 -16.83 7.69
N GLN A 213 7.67 -16.07 8.71
CA GLN A 213 7.28 -16.62 10.02
C GLN A 213 5.78 -16.96 10.11
N ASN A 214 4.95 -16.47 9.18
CA ASN A 214 3.50 -16.60 9.19
C ASN A 214 2.91 -16.89 7.80
N PRO A 215 3.46 -17.82 7.02
CA PRO A 215 3.09 -18.00 5.62
C PRO A 215 1.61 -18.35 5.43
N GLU A 216 1.01 -19.06 6.38
CA GLU A 216 -0.39 -19.44 6.35
C GLU A 216 -1.37 -18.27 6.51
N LYS A 217 -0.88 -17.13 7.01
CA LYS A 217 -1.66 -15.91 7.24
C LYS A 217 -1.62 -14.94 6.06
N VAL A 218 -0.81 -15.20 5.06
CA VAL A 218 -0.62 -14.32 3.91
C VAL A 218 -1.57 -14.70 2.77
N ALA A 219 -2.27 -13.72 2.23
CA ALA A 219 -3.10 -13.87 1.04
C ALA A 219 -2.28 -13.68 -0.24
N CYS A 220 -1.52 -12.59 -0.29
CA CYS A 220 -0.61 -12.23 -1.37
C CYS A 220 0.37 -11.15 -0.89
N ILE A 221 1.43 -10.90 -1.67
CA ILE A 221 2.41 -9.84 -1.45
C ILE A 221 2.46 -8.96 -2.69
N TYR A 222 2.30 -7.66 -2.49
CA TYR A 222 2.63 -6.60 -3.44
C TYR A 222 3.83 -5.82 -2.91
N ALA A 223 4.88 -5.67 -3.72
CA ALA A 223 6.07 -4.96 -3.30
C ALA A 223 6.58 -4.02 -4.41
N ASP A 224 6.80 -2.76 -4.07
CA ASP A 224 7.33 -1.73 -4.96
C ASP A 224 8.78 -1.42 -4.57
N ALA A 225 9.69 -1.65 -5.51
CA ALA A 225 11.14 -1.52 -5.32
C ALA A 225 11.62 -2.03 -3.95
N PRO A 226 11.27 -3.28 -3.55
CA PRO A 226 11.49 -3.75 -2.18
C PRO A 226 12.96 -3.97 -1.88
N VAL A 227 13.37 -3.56 -0.69
CA VAL A 227 14.65 -4.01 -0.11
C VAL A 227 14.50 -5.48 0.30
N MET A 228 15.22 -6.34 -0.39
CA MET A 228 15.21 -7.79 -0.19
C MET A 228 16.47 -8.29 0.54
N ASP A 229 17.53 -7.49 0.57
CA ASP A 229 18.74 -7.73 1.37
C ASP A 229 19.21 -6.42 2.00
N PHE A 230 19.19 -6.34 3.32
CA PHE A 230 19.66 -5.16 4.02
C PHE A 230 21.17 -4.91 3.84
N LYS A 231 21.93 -5.88 3.36
CA LYS A 231 23.35 -5.71 3.02
C LYS A 231 23.52 -4.81 1.79
N SER A 232 22.61 -4.92 0.80
CA SER A 232 22.54 -3.98 -0.30
C SER A 232 22.13 -2.60 0.22
N TRP A 233 20.94 -2.48 0.81
CA TRP A 233 20.47 -1.25 1.44
C TRP A 233 19.90 -1.57 2.82
N PRO A 234 20.29 -0.90 3.90
CA PRO A 234 21.08 0.35 3.94
C PRO A 234 22.60 0.18 4.00
N MET A 235 23.15 -1.03 4.06
CA MET A 235 24.58 -1.22 4.35
C MET A 235 25.50 -0.88 3.16
N GLY A 236 25.00 -0.72 1.95
CA GLY A 236 25.78 -0.33 0.78
C GLY A 236 26.85 -1.35 0.35
N GLN A 237 26.62 -2.63 0.58
CA GLN A 237 27.55 -3.72 0.21
C GLN A 237 27.33 -4.15 -1.25
N GLY A 238 27.47 -3.23 -2.17
CA GLY A 238 27.25 -3.51 -3.58
C GLY A 238 27.15 -2.24 -4.41
N LYS A 239 26.16 -2.19 -5.32
CA LYS A 239 25.91 -1.02 -6.20
C LYS A 239 25.09 0.08 -5.54
N SER A 240 24.25 -0.29 -4.58
CA SER A 240 23.43 0.67 -3.81
C SER A 240 24.33 1.59 -2.98
N ALA A 241 24.02 2.88 -2.95
CA ALA A 241 24.83 3.87 -2.23
C ALA A 241 24.85 3.66 -0.70
N GLY A 242 23.85 2.95 -0.17
CA GLY A 242 23.70 2.74 1.27
C GLY A 242 23.31 4.01 2.04
N SER A 243 23.19 3.87 3.36
CA SER A 243 22.90 4.95 4.29
C SER A 243 23.52 4.66 5.65
N ALA A 244 24.54 5.41 6.04
CA ALA A 244 25.21 5.21 7.33
C ALA A 244 24.24 5.39 8.52
N MET A 245 23.29 6.33 8.42
CA MET A 245 22.28 6.57 9.46
C MET A 245 21.34 5.36 9.58
N ASP A 246 20.81 4.88 8.47
CA ASP A 246 19.89 3.72 8.44
C ASP A 246 20.62 2.43 8.83
N THR A 247 21.89 2.26 8.45
CA THR A 247 22.73 1.14 8.90
C THR A 247 22.85 1.12 10.41
N LYS A 248 23.14 2.25 11.05
CA LYS A 248 23.21 2.35 12.51
C LYS A 248 21.87 2.01 13.17
N GLN A 249 20.76 2.48 12.62
CA GLN A 249 19.42 2.16 13.12
C GLN A 249 19.10 0.67 12.96
N LEU A 250 19.45 0.08 11.82
CA LEU A 250 19.29 -1.36 11.56
C LEU A 250 20.06 -2.20 12.57
N LEU A 251 21.35 -1.90 12.81
CA LEU A 251 22.15 -2.61 13.80
C LEU A 251 21.49 -2.59 15.19
N ASN A 252 21.01 -1.42 15.60
CA ASN A 252 20.28 -1.28 16.87
C ASN A 252 18.96 -2.08 16.89
N ALA A 253 18.19 -2.05 15.79
CA ALA A 253 16.92 -2.75 15.70
C ALA A 253 17.06 -4.27 15.78
N TYR A 254 18.13 -4.82 15.21
CA TYR A 254 18.46 -6.25 15.26
C TYR A 254 19.26 -6.65 16.50
N GLY A 255 19.84 -5.69 17.23
CA GLY A 255 20.72 -5.95 18.35
C GLY A 255 22.12 -6.45 17.95
N PHE A 256 22.55 -6.19 16.71
CA PHE A 256 23.89 -6.51 16.24
C PHE A 256 24.93 -5.63 16.93
N LYS A 257 26.03 -6.25 17.35
CA LYS A 257 27.14 -5.53 18.00
C LYS A 257 27.95 -4.67 17.02
N ASN A 258 28.00 -5.11 15.76
CA ASN A 258 28.77 -4.46 14.71
C ASN A 258 28.25 -4.89 13.32
N GLU A 259 28.77 -4.26 12.27
CA GLU A 259 28.41 -4.57 10.88
C GLU A 259 28.80 -5.99 10.46
N ALA A 260 29.86 -6.56 11.03
CA ALA A 260 30.30 -7.92 10.70
C ALA A 260 29.23 -8.97 11.10
N GLU A 261 28.54 -8.78 12.22
CA GLU A 261 27.40 -9.63 12.59
C GLU A 261 26.27 -9.51 11.57
N ALA A 262 25.94 -8.30 11.15
CA ALA A 262 24.92 -8.06 10.14
C ALA A 262 25.29 -8.68 8.78
N LEU A 263 26.54 -8.56 8.34
CA LEU A 263 27.02 -9.16 7.09
C LEU A 263 26.95 -10.69 7.10
N ASN A 264 27.08 -11.31 8.26
CA ASN A 264 26.94 -12.77 8.43
C ASN A 264 25.48 -13.25 8.55
N TRP A 265 24.51 -12.33 8.62
CA TRP A 265 23.09 -12.68 8.73
C TRP A 265 22.58 -13.40 7.47
N LYS A 266 21.80 -14.48 7.67
CA LYS A 266 21.30 -15.37 6.59
C LYS A 266 19.78 -15.50 6.56
N LYS A 267 19.07 -14.46 7.08
CA LYS A 267 17.60 -14.44 7.12
C LYS A 267 17.07 -13.11 6.55
N ASN A 268 17.64 -12.68 5.43
CA ASN A 268 17.09 -11.55 4.68
C ASN A 268 15.88 -12.00 3.83
N PRO A 269 15.03 -11.11 3.37
CA PRO A 269 13.94 -11.43 2.45
C PRO A 269 14.34 -12.32 1.28
N ILE A 270 15.49 -12.11 0.65
CA ILE A 270 16.01 -12.98 -0.41
C ILE A 270 16.19 -14.44 0.04
N ASP A 271 16.40 -14.68 1.32
CA ASP A 271 16.58 -16.03 1.88
C ASP A 271 15.24 -16.71 2.18
N CYS A 272 14.11 -15.99 2.07
CA CYS A 272 12.78 -16.48 2.35
C CYS A 272 12.12 -17.20 1.15
N ALA A 273 12.73 -17.20 -0.03
CA ALA A 273 12.15 -17.79 -1.24
C ALA A 273 11.65 -19.24 -1.05
N PRO A 274 12.36 -20.16 -0.37
CA PRO A 274 11.85 -21.51 -0.15
C PRO A 274 10.55 -21.54 0.66
N THR A 275 10.39 -20.64 1.63
CA THR A 275 9.17 -20.55 2.43
C THR A 275 8.01 -20.01 1.61
N MET A 276 8.24 -18.97 0.80
CA MET A 276 7.24 -18.38 -0.08
C MET A 276 6.77 -19.37 -1.14
N ALA A 277 7.71 -20.07 -1.78
CA ALA A 277 7.44 -21.10 -2.78
C ALA A 277 6.61 -22.24 -2.20
N LYS A 278 7.02 -22.80 -1.05
CA LYS A 278 6.30 -23.87 -0.37
C LYS A 278 4.88 -23.48 0.03
N ALA A 279 4.67 -22.25 0.43
CA ALA A 279 3.36 -21.74 0.84
C ALA A 279 2.47 -21.35 -0.35
N GLY A 280 3.01 -21.27 -1.57
CA GLY A 280 2.28 -20.89 -2.78
C GLY A 280 1.70 -19.47 -2.72
N ILE A 281 2.40 -18.54 -2.06
CA ILE A 281 1.94 -17.17 -1.90
C ILE A 281 2.07 -16.44 -3.24
N PRO A 282 0.99 -15.86 -3.80
CA PRO A 282 1.08 -14.99 -4.97
C PRO A 282 1.91 -13.75 -4.67
N ILE A 283 2.89 -13.45 -5.51
CA ILE A 283 3.82 -12.32 -5.33
C ILE A 283 3.86 -11.47 -6.59
N LEU A 284 3.75 -10.16 -6.41
CA LEU A 284 3.93 -9.14 -7.44
C LEU A 284 4.99 -8.14 -6.98
N HIS A 285 6.05 -7.98 -7.77
CA HIS A 285 6.98 -6.85 -7.62
C HIS A 285 6.79 -5.86 -8.76
N VAL A 286 6.94 -4.58 -8.44
CA VAL A 286 7.10 -3.49 -9.39
C VAL A 286 8.46 -2.87 -9.13
N VAL A 287 9.30 -2.76 -10.15
CA VAL A 287 10.69 -2.31 -9.99
C VAL A 287 11.09 -1.32 -11.07
N GLY A 288 11.90 -0.33 -10.71
CA GLY A 288 12.52 0.58 -11.65
C GLY A 288 13.90 0.07 -12.09
N ASP A 289 14.10 -0.19 -13.37
CA ASP A 289 15.38 -0.77 -13.86
C ASP A 289 16.58 0.14 -13.63
N ALA A 290 16.36 1.45 -13.53
CA ALA A 290 17.38 2.46 -13.27
C ALA A 290 17.52 2.82 -11.78
N ASP A 291 16.88 2.09 -10.85
CA ASP A 291 16.93 2.38 -9.42
C ASP A 291 18.35 2.21 -8.88
N GLN A 292 18.92 3.33 -8.42
CA GLN A 292 20.27 3.38 -7.84
C GLN A 292 20.26 3.26 -6.30
N VAL A 293 19.09 3.34 -5.68
CA VAL A 293 18.95 3.22 -4.22
C VAL A 293 18.70 1.77 -3.84
N VAL A 294 17.69 1.15 -4.46
CA VAL A 294 17.37 -0.27 -4.25
C VAL A 294 17.64 -1.02 -5.57
N SER A 295 18.89 -1.33 -5.83
CA SER A 295 19.31 -2.01 -7.06
C SER A 295 18.52 -3.30 -7.29
N VAL A 296 17.86 -3.41 -8.44
CA VAL A 296 17.11 -4.62 -8.84
C VAL A 296 18.01 -5.84 -8.80
N ALA A 297 19.24 -5.71 -9.30
CA ALA A 297 20.22 -6.81 -9.39
C ALA A 297 20.62 -7.39 -8.01
N GLU A 298 20.49 -6.61 -6.95
CA GLU A 298 20.89 -7.01 -5.58
C GLU A 298 19.70 -7.42 -4.70
N ASN A 299 18.50 -7.18 -5.17
CA ASN A 299 17.25 -7.39 -4.45
C ASN A 299 16.28 -8.29 -5.22
N THR A 300 15.40 -7.72 -6.01
CA THR A 300 14.33 -8.46 -6.71
C THR A 300 14.89 -9.54 -7.64
N ALA A 301 15.93 -9.27 -8.41
CA ALA A 301 16.47 -10.24 -9.37
C ALA A 301 17.03 -11.52 -8.68
N ILE A 302 17.67 -11.36 -7.51
CA ILE A 302 18.13 -12.52 -6.72
C ILE A 302 16.94 -13.34 -6.21
N PHE A 303 15.92 -12.66 -5.74
CA PHE A 303 14.72 -13.33 -5.23
C PHE A 303 13.95 -14.03 -6.35
N GLU A 304 13.79 -13.39 -7.51
CA GLU A 304 13.19 -13.95 -8.72
C GLU A 304 13.91 -15.23 -9.14
N GLN A 305 15.22 -15.17 -9.33
CA GLN A 305 16.04 -16.34 -9.69
C GLN A 305 15.78 -17.50 -8.70
N ARG A 306 15.76 -17.24 -7.41
CA ARG A 306 15.51 -18.27 -6.39
C ARG A 306 14.10 -18.85 -6.47
N MET A 307 13.09 -18.03 -6.80
CA MET A 307 11.72 -18.50 -7.00
C MET A 307 11.60 -19.37 -8.26
N GLU A 308 12.27 -18.97 -9.35
CA GLU A 308 12.34 -19.75 -10.60
C GLU A 308 13.00 -21.11 -10.39
N GLU A 309 14.14 -21.17 -9.68
CA GLU A 309 14.83 -22.43 -9.31
C GLU A 309 13.92 -23.37 -8.50
N LEU A 310 12.96 -22.81 -7.75
CA LEU A 310 11.97 -23.54 -6.97
C LEU A 310 10.67 -23.82 -7.74
N HIS A 311 10.63 -23.45 -9.03
CA HIS A 311 9.43 -23.55 -9.87
C HIS A 311 8.18 -22.86 -9.26
N ALA A 312 8.38 -21.78 -8.54
CA ALA A 312 7.34 -21.02 -7.88
C ALA A 312 7.06 -19.71 -8.63
N PRO A 313 5.78 -19.36 -8.86
CA PRO A 313 5.43 -18.17 -9.62
C PRO A 313 5.73 -16.89 -8.85
N ILE A 314 6.33 -15.94 -9.55
CA ILE A 314 6.43 -14.53 -9.16
C ILE A 314 6.14 -13.69 -10.40
N THR A 315 5.46 -12.57 -10.22
CA THR A 315 5.24 -11.59 -11.30
C THR A 315 6.10 -10.37 -11.02
N ILE A 316 6.87 -9.93 -12.01
CA ILE A 316 7.68 -8.71 -11.92
C ILE A 316 7.29 -7.77 -13.05
N ILE A 317 6.99 -6.53 -12.70
CA ILE A 317 6.72 -5.44 -13.64
C ILE A 317 7.92 -4.50 -13.59
N HIS A 318 8.59 -4.36 -14.71
CA HIS A 318 9.71 -3.45 -14.91
C HIS A 318 9.20 -2.10 -15.44
N LYS A 319 9.77 -1.00 -14.94
CA LYS A 319 9.47 0.38 -15.36
C LYS A 319 10.72 1.12 -15.76
#